data_adc7e03adf4f9eeca36528dda27aea1c
#
_entry.id   adc7e03adf4f9eeca36528dda27aea1c
#
_cell.length_a   1.000
_cell.length_b   1.000
_cell.length_c   1.000
_cell.angle_alpha   90.00
_cell.angle_beta   90.00
_cell.angle_gamma   90.00
#
_symmetry.space_group_name_H-M   'P 1'
#
loop_
_entity.id
_entity.type
_entity.pdbx_description
1 polymer ?
#
loop_
_entity_poly.entity_id
_entity_poly.type
_entity_poly.pdbx_seq_one_letter_code
_entity_poly.pdbx_strand_id
1 'polypeptide(L)'
;SHDWSSGGGFDTSLEVLPDSRVTPKGGERNLTAGEVAMARSVFGDGLDYDAVKVHRGGYWLFFGFQDEDTAVTPNGEMYFPGKHFKEDYSLESVGDQGWFIHEMTHVWQYQLGYWVKSIRGPRPNMSYAYTLDAGKQFCDFNMEAQGNICEDYYLAVIRGAQRLMRASKYRSNPMAPELLKTTLRDFLQNQSDSSNLPKVTE
;
A
#
# COMPACT_ATOMS: atom_id res chain seq x y z
N SER A 1 -6.60 14.20 12.95
CA SER A 1 -6.74 14.68 13.29
C SER A 1 -6.84 15.64 13.71
N HIS A 2 -6.99 16.03 13.94
CA HIS A 2 -7.25 16.84 14.29
C HIS A 2 -7.14 17.47 15.19
N ASP A 3 -7.07 18.10 15.64
CA ASP A 3 -6.90 18.65 16.41
C ASP A 3 -7.82 19.32 16.88
N TRP A 4 -8.26 19.57 17.35
CA TRP A 4 -9.22 20.10 17.71
C TRP A 4 -9.15 20.75 18.81
N SER A 5 -8.66 20.84 19.21
CA SER A 5 -8.51 21.37 20.18
C SER A 5 -8.23 22.47 20.30
N SER A 6 -8.05 22.93 20.07
CA SER A 6 -7.71 23.95 20.21
C SER A 6 -8.32 24.83 20.17
N GLY A 7 -8.73 25.08 20.15
CA GLY A 7 -9.24 25.73 20.08
C GLY A 7 -9.88 26.34 20.39
N GLY A 8 -10.08 26.33 20.79
CA GLY A 8 -10.72 26.69 21.08
C GLY A 8 -11.62 26.70 21.12
N GLY A 9 -11.98 26.54 21.17
CA GLY A 9 -12.89 26.35 21.20
C GLY A 9 -13.50 25.74 20.71
N PHE A 10 -13.56 25.41 20.43
CA PHE A 10 -14.07 24.70 19.85
C PHE A 10 -14.63 23.99 20.38
N ASP A 11 -14.97 23.84 20.60
CA ASP A 11 -15.53 23.08 20.97
C ASP A 11 -15.43 22.08 20.65
N THR A 12 -15.28 21.70 20.86
CA THR A 12 -15.10 20.70 20.64
C THR A 12 -15.93 19.93 20.66
N SER A 13 -16.57 20.03 20.98
CA SER A 13 -17.34 19.28 21.04
C SER A 13 -17.71 18.69 20.13
N LEU A 14 -17.75 18.93 19.61
CA LEU A 14 -18.15 18.40 18.80
C LEU A 14 -17.69 17.66 18.14
N GLU A 15 -17.07 17.55 18.26
CA GLU A 15 -16.51 16.86 17.62
C GLU A 15 -16.64 15.61 17.71
N VAL A 16 -17.24 15.33 18.03
CA VAL A 16 -17.45 14.16 18.23
C VAL A 16 -18.24 13.66 17.33
N LEU A 17 -18.06 12.87 16.51
CA LEU A 17 -18.77 12.32 15.56
C LEU A 17 -18.46 10.96 15.44
N PRO A 18 -18.44 10.18 16.41
CA PRO A 18 -17.97 8.85 16.41
C PRO A 18 -18.61 7.99 15.36
N ASP A 19 -19.92 8.04 15.26
CA ASP A 19 -20.58 7.10 14.36
C ASP A 19 -20.27 7.36 12.90
N SER A 20 -20.10 8.61 12.55
CA SER A 20 -19.82 8.95 11.16
C SER A 20 -18.42 8.53 10.75
N ARG A 21 -17.55 8.19 11.72
CA ARG A 21 -16.19 7.77 11.43
C ARG A 21 -16.00 6.27 11.51
N VAL A 22 -17.02 5.54 11.86
CA VAL A 22 -16.93 4.09 11.98
C VAL A 22 -17.46 3.47 10.70
N THR A 23 -16.59 2.72 10.03
CA THR A 23 -16.99 1.98 8.85
C THR A 23 -17.76 0.75 9.29
N PRO A 24 -19.01 0.58 8.83
CA PRO A 24 -19.77 -0.59 9.23
C PRO A 24 -19.18 -1.87 8.65
N LYS A 25 -19.46 -2.97 9.29
CA LYS A 25 -19.02 -4.28 8.83
C LYS A 25 -19.53 -4.50 7.40
N GLY A 26 -18.63 -4.88 6.51
CA GLY A 26 -18.97 -5.05 5.10
C GLY A 26 -19.04 -3.74 4.32
N GLY A 27 -18.81 -2.60 4.97
CA GLY A 27 -18.83 -1.30 4.32
C GLY A 27 -17.46 -0.88 3.81
N GLU A 28 -17.41 0.35 3.34
CA GLU A 28 -16.19 0.91 2.76
C GLU A 28 -16.00 2.35 3.23
N ARG A 29 -14.80 2.85 3.07
CA ARG A 29 -14.47 4.25 3.36
C ARG A 29 -13.46 4.79 2.36
N ASN A 30 -13.35 6.10 2.28
CA ASN A 30 -12.29 6.76 1.53
C ASN A 30 -10.98 6.68 2.32
N LEU A 31 -9.89 7.09 1.69
CA LEU A 31 -8.63 7.25 2.39
C LEU A 31 -8.72 8.42 3.37
N THR A 32 -8.04 8.29 4.50
CA THR A 32 -7.87 9.41 5.43
C THR A 32 -6.78 10.33 4.91
N ALA A 33 -6.74 11.56 5.45
CA ALA A 33 -5.67 12.50 5.09
C ALA A 33 -4.29 11.94 5.44
N GLY A 34 -4.17 11.24 6.56
CA GLY A 34 -2.90 10.61 6.94
C GLY A 34 -2.50 9.51 5.98
N GLU A 35 -3.46 8.73 5.53
CA GLU A 35 -3.19 7.68 4.55
C GLU A 35 -2.76 8.25 3.20
N VAL A 36 -3.39 9.34 2.77
CA VAL A 36 -2.96 10.03 1.54
C VAL A 36 -1.53 10.51 1.68
N ALA A 37 -1.17 11.10 2.82
CA ALA A 37 0.19 11.58 3.04
C ALA A 37 1.20 10.44 2.99
N MET A 38 0.87 9.29 3.63
CA MET A 38 1.74 8.11 3.56
C MET A 38 1.93 7.65 2.11
N ALA A 39 0.83 7.52 1.38
CA ALA A 39 0.89 7.03 0.02
C ALA A 39 1.63 7.99 -0.90
N ARG A 40 1.45 9.30 -0.71
CA ARG A 40 2.17 10.28 -1.51
C ARG A 40 3.67 10.20 -1.34
N SER A 41 4.15 9.77 -0.18
CA SER A 41 5.60 9.64 0.03
C SER A 41 6.23 8.61 -0.90
N VAL A 42 5.43 7.71 -1.45
CA VAL A 42 5.89 6.68 -2.38
C VAL A 42 5.37 6.94 -3.79
N PHE A 43 4.08 7.21 -3.93
CA PHE A 43 3.42 7.27 -5.25
C PHE A 43 3.26 8.69 -5.81
N GLY A 44 3.61 9.71 -5.03
CA GLY A 44 3.54 11.09 -5.50
C GLY A 44 2.19 11.42 -6.12
N ASP A 45 2.22 11.96 -7.32
CA ASP A 45 1.02 12.29 -8.07
C ASP A 45 0.59 11.17 -9.03
N GLY A 46 1.17 9.99 -8.88
CA GLY A 46 0.86 8.84 -9.75
C GLY A 46 -0.42 8.09 -9.41
N LEU A 47 -1.18 8.58 -8.42
CA LEU A 47 -2.41 7.95 -7.96
C LEU A 47 -3.54 8.97 -7.88
N ASP A 48 -4.74 8.55 -8.26
CA ASP A 48 -5.96 9.28 -7.93
C ASP A 48 -6.43 8.78 -6.56
N TYR A 49 -6.07 9.51 -5.52
CA TYR A 49 -6.34 9.10 -4.14
C TYR A 49 -7.83 9.14 -3.81
N ASP A 50 -8.59 10.01 -4.48
CA ASP A 50 -10.03 10.14 -4.21
C ASP A 50 -10.81 8.93 -4.74
N ALA A 51 -10.26 8.19 -5.68
CA ALA A 51 -10.91 7.02 -6.24
C ALA A 51 -10.73 5.76 -5.41
N VAL A 52 -9.87 5.80 -4.39
CA VAL A 52 -9.52 4.61 -3.61
C VAL A 52 -10.53 4.38 -2.51
N LYS A 53 -10.99 3.13 -2.38
CA LYS A 53 -11.85 2.71 -1.27
C LYS A 53 -11.15 1.66 -0.44
N VAL A 54 -11.38 1.70 0.86
CA VAL A 54 -10.88 0.71 1.80
C VAL A 54 -12.08 0.00 2.38
N HIS A 55 -12.17 -1.30 2.13
CA HIS A 55 -13.32 -2.10 2.53
C HIS A 55 -13.06 -2.82 3.85
N ARG A 56 -14.07 -2.81 4.70
CA ARG A 56 -14.04 -3.56 5.94
C ARG A 56 -14.65 -4.93 5.67
N GLY A 57 -13.80 -5.86 5.25
CA GLY A 57 -14.22 -7.21 4.93
C GLY A 57 -13.51 -7.73 3.70
N GLY A 58 -13.57 -9.04 3.50
CA GLY A 58 -12.90 -9.69 2.39
C GLY A 58 -13.60 -9.46 1.06
N TYR A 59 -12.90 -9.73 0.00
CA TYR A 59 -13.42 -9.61 -1.36
C TYR A 59 -14.24 -10.86 -1.68
N TRP A 60 -15.56 -10.71 -1.69
CA TRP A 60 -16.46 -11.86 -1.80
C TRP A 60 -16.34 -12.62 -3.14
N LEU A 61 -15.82 -11.96 -4.20
CA LEU A 61 -15.63 -12.65 -5.48
C LEU A 61 -14.55 -13.73 -5.44
N PHE A 62 -13.81 -13.83 -4.35
CA PHE A 62 -12.98 -14.99 -4.10
C PHE A 62 -13.79 -16.11 -3.45
N PHE A 63 -15.12 -16.02 -3.50
CA PHE A 63 -16.04 -17.06 -3.01
C PHE A 63 -15.80 -17.45 -1.57
N GLY A 64 -15.42 -16.48 -0.76
CA GLY A 64 -15.14 -16.75 0.64
C GLY A 64 -13.78 -17.40 0.89
N PHE A 65 -12.98 -17.54 -0.16
CA PHE A 65 -11.67 -18.17 -0.01
C PHE A 65 -10.57 -17.20 0.36
N GLN A 66 -10.87 -15.92 0.51
CA GLN A 66 -9.87 -14.99 0.99
C GLN A 66 -9.52 -15.37 2.43
N ASP A 67 -8.21 -15.56 2.66
CA ASP A 67 -7.70 -15.85 3.98
C ASP A 67 -8.04 -14.71 4.93
N GLU A 68 -8.43 -15.02 6.17
CA GLU A 68 -8.71 -14.01 7.18
C GLU A 68 -7.54 -13.10 7.47
N ASP A 69 -6.34 -13.51 7.13
CA ASP A 69 -5.12 -12.75 7.39
C ASP A 69 -4.57 -12.06 6.15
N THR A 70 -5.28 -12.13 5.03
CA THR A 70 -4.78 -11.63 3.76
C THR A 70 -5.64 -10.48 3.24
N ALA A 71 -5.02 -9.35 2.97
CA ALA A 71 -5.65 -8.26 2.24
C ALA A 71 -5.52 -8.53 0.75
N VAL A 72 -6.47 -8.05 -0.05
CA VAL A 72 -6.41 -8.13 -1.50
C VAL A 72 -6.84 -6.81 -2.13
N THR A 73 -6.27 -6.51 -3.28
CA THR A 73 -6.56 -5.28 -4.02
C THR A 73 -6.74 -5.64 -5.50
N PRO A 74 -7.83 -6.33 -5.82
CA PRO A 74 -7.98 -6.88 -7.17
C PRO A 74 -8.46 -5.88 -8.22
N ASN A 75 -9.10 -4.79 -7.80
CA ASN A 75 -9.82 -3.88 -8.70
C ASN A 75 -9.59 -2.41 -8.37
N GLY A 76 -8.45 -2.07 -7.81
CA GLY A 76 -8.14 -0.70 -7.43
C GLY A 76 -8.73 -0.26 -6.10
N GLU A 77 -9.37 -1.17 -5.38
CA GLU A 77 -9.90 -0.94 -4.04
C GLU A 77 -9.33 -1.99 -3.11
N MET A 78 -9.07 -1.58 -1.86
CA MET A 78 -8.41 -2.45 -0.89
C MET A 78 -9.45 -3.14 -0.02
N TYR A 79 -9.28 -4.45 0.19
CA TYR A 79 -10.20 -5.27 0.99
C TYR A 79 -9.41 -5.90 2.14
N PHE A 80 -9.66 -5.41 3.35
CA PHE A 80 -9.01 -5.95 4.55
C PHE A 80 -9.99 -6.81 5.32
N PRO A 81 -9.59 -8.04 5.70
CA PRO A 81 -10.44 -8.87 6.55
C PRO A 81 -10.81 -8.13 7.83
N GLY A 82 -12.01 -8.41 8.35
CA GLY A 82 -12.57 -7.61 9.42
C GLY A 82 -11.65 -7.38 10.61
N LYS A 83 -10.88 -8.40 11.02
CA LYS A 83 -10.00 -8.27 12.18
C LYS A 83 -8.77 -7.44 11.92
N HIS A 84 -8.42 -7.22 10.64
CA HIS A 84 -7.23 -6.45 10.25
C HIS A 84 -7.59 -5.07 9.70
N PHE A 85 -8.87 -4.83 9.47
CA PHE A 85 -9.31 -3.52 8.99
C PHE A 85 -9.06 -2.47 10.07
N LYS A 86 -8.53 -1.33 9.65
CA LYS A 86 -8.32 -0.17 10.52
C LYS A 86 -9.03 1.04 9.92
N GLU A 87 -9.53 1.92 10.78
CA GLU A 87 -10.16 3.15 10.31
C GLU A 87 -9.14 4.15 9.75
N ASP A 88 -7.87 4.03 10.15
CA ASP A 88 -6.82 4.93 9.67
C ASP A 88 -5.46 4.24 9.88
N TYR A 89 -4.89 3.74 8.79
CA TYR A 89 -3.60 3.05 8.87
C TYR A 89 -2.45 3.98 9.24
N SER A 90 -2.60 5.30 9.03
CA SER A 90 -1.54 6.22 9.40
C SER A 90 -1.35 6.32 10.91
N LEU A 91 -2.32 5.86 11.69
CA LEU A 91 -2.25 5.83 13.14
C LEU A 91 -1.80 4.47 13.70
N GLU A 92 -1.55 3.51 12.82
CA GLU A 92 -1.17 2.16 13.23
C GLU A 92 0.35 2.02 13.28
N SER A 93 0.81 0.82 13.63
CA SER A 93 2.25 0.54 13.68
C SER A 93 2.91 0.74 12.32
N VAL A 94 4.20 0.98 12.32
CA VAL A 94 4.96 1.16 11.07
C VAL A 94 4.86 -0.10 10.20
N GLY A 95 4.84 -1.27 10.81
CA GLY A 95 4.64 -2.52 10.06
C GLY A 95 3.30 -2.57 9.34
N ASP A 96 2.23 -2.16 10.03
CA ASP A 96 0.90 -2.11 9.41
C ASP A 96 0.85 -1.06 8.30
N GLN A 97 1.55 0.05 8.47
CA GLN A 97 1.65 1.06 7.42
C GLN A 97 2.35 0.50 6.19
N GLY A 98 3.39 -0.30 6.39
CA GLY A 98 4.07 -0.97 5.28
C GLY A 98 3.14 -1.89 4.51
N TRP A 99 2.32 -2.66 5.22
CA TRP A 99 1.33 -3.53 4.61
C TRP A 99 0.35 -2.70 3.76
N PHE A 100 -0.13 -1.59 4.31
CA PHE A 100 -1.00 -0.68 3.58
C PHE A 100 -0.33 -0.19 2.29
N ILE A 101 0.95 0.14 2.32
CA ILE A 101 1.70 0.58 1.13
C ILE A 101 1.80 -0.54 0.09
N HIS A 102 1.99 -1.78 0.54
CA HIS A 102 1.98 -2.92 -0.38
C HIS A 102 0.66 -2.98 -1.16
N GLU A 103 -0.47 -2.86 -0.44
CA GLU A 103 -1.78 -2.89 -1.10
C GLU A 103 -1.99 -1.67 -1.99
N MET A 104 -1.50 -0.50 -1.58
CA MET A 104 -1.56 0.69 -2.43
C MET A 104 -0.78 0.51 -3.74
N THR A 105 0.27 -0.29 -3.72
CA THR A 105 1.01 -0.59 -4.95
C THR A 105 0.10 -1.25 -5.98
N HIS A 106 -0.79 -2.14 -5.53
CA HIS A 106 -1.75 -2.77 -6.43
C HIS A 106 -2.82 -1.78 -6.93
N VAL A 107 -3.20 -0.80 -6.10
CA VAL A 107 -4.06 0.29 -6.56
C VAL A 107 -3.37 1.07 -7.67
N TRP A 108 -2.10 1.42 -7.46
CA TRP A 108 -1.30 2.12 -8.45
C TRP A 108 -1.20 1.34 -9.76
N GLN A 109 -0.92 0.04 -9.68
CA GLN A 109 -0.86 -0.83 -10.85
C GLN A 109 -2.18 -0.81 -11.60
N TYR A 110 -3.29 -0.98 -10.87
CA TYR A 110 -4.62 -1.03 -11.47
C TYR A 110 -4.97 0.30 -12.16
N GLN A 111 -4.73 1.41 -11.49
CA GLN A 111 -5.10 2.73 -12.04
C GLN A 111 -4.33 3.04 -13.31
N LEU A 112 -3.12 2.53 -13.45
CA LEU A 112 -2.33 2.69 -14.67
C LEU A 112 -2.66 1.67 -15.77
N GLY A 113 -3.64 0.80 -15.52
CA GLY A 113 -4.13 -0.13 -16.55
C GLY A 113 -3.62 -1.55 -16.43
N TYR A 114 -2.95 -1.91 -15.34
CA TYR A 114 -2.48 -3.28 -15.12
C TYR A 114 -3.63 -4.11 -14.52
N TRP A 115 -3.98 -5.22 -15.16
CA TRP A 115 -5.12 -6.01 -14.74
C TRP A 115 -4.74 -6.95 -13.61
N VAL A 116 -4.62 -6.39 -12.42
CA VAL A 116 -4.13 -7.06 -11.22
C VAL A 116 -4.84 -8.39 -10.96
N LYS A 117 -6.17 -8.38 -10.96
CA LYS A 117 -6.96 -9.57 -10.69
C LYS A 117 -6.69 -10.67 -11.70
N SER A 118 -6.71 -10.33 -12.98
CA SER A 118 -6.53 -11.30 -14.06
C SER A 118 -5.13 -11.88 -14.08
N ILE A 119 -4.14 -11.03 -13.83
CA ILE A 119 -2.73 -11.46 -13.83
C ILE A 119 -2.44 -12.32 -12.62
N ARG A 120 -2.93 -11.90 -11.44
CA ARG A 120 -2.64 -12.61 -10.18
C ARG A 120 -3.36 -13.94 -10.08
N GLY A 121 -4.62 -13.99 -10.55
CA GLY A 121 -5.51 -15.13 -10.35
C GLY A 121 -4.96 -16.48 -10.79
N PRO A 122 -4.39 -16.60 -12.00
CA PRO A 122 -3.91 -17.91 -12.47
C PRO A 122 -2.51 -18.28 -11.99
N ARG A 123 -1.91 -17.48 -11.09
CA ARG A 123 -0.52 -17.69 -10.65
C ARG A 123 -0.44 -17.75 -9.14
N PRO A 124 -0.95 -18.83 -8.52
CA PRO A 124 -0.97 -18.91 -7.06
C PRO A 124 0.42 -18.94 -6.44
N ASN A 125 1.43 -19.30 -7.21
CA ASN A 125 2.82 -19.41 -6.70
C ASN A 125 3.69 -18.23 -7.14
N MET A 126 3.09 -17.11 -7.54
CA MET A 126 3.84 -15.92 -7.90
C MET A 126 4.74 -15.51 -6.74
N SER A 127 6.02 -15.32 -7.02
CA SER A 127 6.99 -15.01 -5.97
C SER A 127 6.86 -13.57 -5.50
N TYR A 128 6.89 -13.37 -4.18
CA TYR A 128 6.99 -12.06 -3.56
C TYR A 128 8.44 -11.64 -3.35
N ALA A 129 9.38 -12.57 -3.55
CA ALA A 129 10.78 -12.31 -3.31
C ALA A 129 11.39 -11.45 -4.43
N TYR A 130 12.38 -10.66 -4.06
CA TYR A 130 13.11 -9.85 -5.02
C TYR A 130 14.56 -9.72 -4.59
N THR A 131 15.43 -9.39 -5.53
CA THR A 131 16.81 -9.01 -5.25
C THR A 131 17.08 -7.67 -5.89
N LEU A 132 17.84 -6.83 -5.17
CA LEU A 132 18.19 -5.50 -5.65
C LEU A 132 19.46 -5.60 -6.51
N ASP A 133 19.27 -6.13 -7.70
CA ASP A 133 20.36 -6.36 -8.63
C ASP A 133 20.59 -5.09 -9.45
N ALA A 134 21.83 -4.67 -9.57
CA ALA A 134 22.15 -3.40 -10.21
C ALA A 134 21.61 -3.28 -11.64
N GLY A 135 21.39 -4.40 -12.32
CA GLY A 135 20.87 -4.39 -13.69
C GLY A 135 19.36 -4.31 -13.80
N LYS A 136 18.64 -4.37 -12.67
CA LYS A 136 17.18 -4.43 -12.71
C LYS A 136 16.54 -3.13 -12.30
N GLN A 137 15.48 -2.77 -13.02
CA GLN A 137 14.63 -1.64 -12.71
C GLN A 137 13.31 -2.13 -12.14
N PHE A 138 12.51 -1.20 -11.64
CA PHE A 138 11.24 -1.53 -11.01
C PHE A 138 10.34 -2.39 -11.92
N CYS A 139 10.28 -2.05 -13.21
CA CYS A 139 9.43 -2.77 -14.18
C CYS A 139 9.89 -4.21 -14.45
N ASP A 140 11.07 -4.59 -14.02
CA ASP A 140 11.58 -5.95 -14.23
C ASP A 140 11.10 -6.93 -13.17
N PHE A 141 10.28 -6.48 -12.23
CA PHE A 141 9.74 -7.32 -11.16
C PHE A 141 8.24 -7.54 -11.38
N ASN A 142 7.75 -8.69 -10.94
CA ASN A 142 6.32 -8.99 -11.03
C ASN A 142 5.52 -8.12 -10.06
N MET A 143 4.19 -8.16 -10.18
CA MET A 143 3.32 -7.27 -9.42
C MET A 143 3.45 -7.41 -7.90
N GLU A 144 3.65 -8.62 -7.38
CA GLU A 144 3.78 -8.82 -5.94
C GLU A 144 5.15 -8.39 -5.44
N ALA A 145 6.19 -8.67 -6.20
CA ALA A 145 7.53 -8.19 -5.85
C ALA A 145 7.56 -6.66 -5.85
N GLN A 146 6.87 -6.02 -6.80
CA GLN A 146 6.75 -4.55 -6.79
C GLN A 146 6.07 -4.07 -5.50
N GLY A 147 5.05 -4.78 -5.04
CA GLY A 147 4.39 -4.46 -3.77
C GLY A 147 5.37 -4.50 -2.62
N ASN A 148 6.17 -5.56 -2.54
CA ASN A 148 7.17 -5.68 -1.47
C ASN A 148 8.29 -4.65 -1.60
N ILE A 149 8.69 -4.30 -2.81
CA ILE A 149 9.72 -3.27 -3.02
C ILE A 149 9.22 -1.91 -2.55
N CYS A 150 7.98 -1.55 -2.89
CA CYS A 150 7.40 -0.27 -2.43
C CYS A 150 7.22 -0.28 -0.91
N GLU A 151 6.77 -1.38 -0.34
CA GLU A 151 6.66 -1.53 1.11
C GLU A 151 8.01 -1.34 1.76
N ASP A 152 9.05 -2.00 1.27
CA ASP A 152 10.38 -1.93 1.86
C ASP A 152 11.01 -0.55 1.67
N TYR A 153 10.74 0.12 0.55
CA TYR A 153 11.17 1.49 0.35
C TYR A 153 10.53 2.42 1.41
N TYR A 154 9.24 2.27 1.63
CA TYR A 154 8.55 3.05 2.65
C TYR A 154 9.15 2.78 4.03
N LEU A 155 9.33 1.51 4.37
CA LEU A 155 9.86 1.13 5.68
C LEU A 155 11.29 1.62 5.88
N ALA A 156 12.17 1.35 4.94
CA ALA A 156 13.60 1.62 5.12
C ALA A 156 13.96 3.09 4.85
N VAL A 157 13.39 3.68 3.80
CA VAL A 157 13.79 5.02 3.37
C VAL A 157 12.92 6.10 3.99
N ILE A 158 11.61 5.94 3.93
CA ILE A 158 10.69 6.98 4.42
C ILE A 158 10.61 6.97 5.94
N ARG A 159 10.47 5.79 6.54
CA ARG A 159 10.27 5.68 7.99
C ARG A 159 11.54 5.34 8.77
N GLY A 160 12.64 5.02 8.08
CA GLY A 160 13.87 4.67 8.78
C GLY A 160 13.77 3.39 9.62
N ALA A 161 12.92 2.46 9.21
CA ALA A 161 12.67 1.22 9.91
C ALA A 161 13.15 0.02 9.08
N GLN A 162 14.41 0.07 8.65
CA GLN A 162 14.99 -0.95 7.77
C GLN A 162 14.86 -2.37 8.33
N ARG A 163 14.92 -2.50 9.65
CA ARG A 163 14.82 -3.82 10.29
C ARG A 163 13.46 -4.49 10.06
N LEU A 164 12.47 -3.74 9.60
CA LEU A 164 11.14 -4.28 9.33
C LEU A 164 10.93 -4.69 7.87
N MET A 165 11.93 -4.54 7.02
CA MET A 165 11.81 -4.87 5.60
C MET A 165 11.32 -6.30 5.41
N ARG A 166 10.50 -6.49 4.37
CA ARG A 166 10.02 -7.82 4.00
C ARG A 166 11.16 -8.69 3.48
N ALA A 167 12.07 -8.10 2.71
CA ALA A 167 13.24 -8.81 2.22
C ALA A 167 14.26 -8.94 3.34
N SER A 168 14.19 -10.04 4.08
CA SER A 168 14.98 -10.23 5.29
C SER A 168 16.49 -10.10 5.07
N LYS A 169 16.97 -10.47 3.89
CA LYS A 169 18.41 -10.39 3.61
C LYS A 169 18.95 -8.96 3.57
N TYR A 170 18.06 -7.96 3.46
CA TYR A 170 18.48 -6.56 3.42
C TYR A 170 18.30 -5.83 4.74
N ARG A 171 17.76 -6.50 5.75
CA ARG A 171 17.41 -5.83 7.01
C ARG A 171 18.61 -5.21 7.72
N SER A 172 19.78 -5.80 7.56
CA SER A 172 21.00 -5.28 8.17
C SER A 172 22.04 -4.84 7.14
N ASN A 173 21.68 -4.79 5.87
CA ASN A 173 22.60 -4.34 4.83
C ASN A 173 22.58 -2.81 4.77
N PRO A 174 23.71 -2.13 5.10
CA PRO A 174 23.71 -0.68 5.12
C PRO A 174 23.49 -0.04 3.75
N MET A 175 23.66 -0.79 2.67
CA MET A 175 23.45 -0.28 1.32
C MET A 175 22.00 -0.39 0.86
N ALA A 176 21.15 -1.09 1.61
CA ALA A 176 19.77 -1.35 1.15
C ALA A 176 18.99 -0.08 0.80
N PRO A 177 19.02 1.00 1.61
CA PRO A 177 18.28 2.21 1.23
C PRO A 177 18.70 2.77 -0.12
N GLU A 178 19.99 2.80 -0.42
CA GLU A 178 20.48 3.32 -1.69
C GLU A 178 20.16 2.38 -2.84
N LEU A 179 20.22 1.07 -2.60
CA LEU A 179 19.84 0.09 -3.62
C LEU A 179 18.37 0.19 -3.97
N LEU A 180 17.51 0.42 -2.98
CA LEU A 180 16.08 0.63 -3.21
C LEU A 180 15.85 1.88 -4.06
N LYS A 181 16.51 2.98 -3.72
CA LYS A 181 16.37 4.23 -4.50
C LYS A 181 16.83 4.03 -5.94
N THR A 182 17.90 3.28 -6.14
CA THR A 182 18.43 3.03 -7.48
C THR A 182 17.46 2.20 -8.31
N THR A 183 16.93 1.13 -7.73
CA THR A 183 15.94 0.29 -8.41
C THR A 183 14.68 1.06 -8.77
N LEU A 184 14.25 1.95 -7.88
CA LEU A 184 13.03 2.73 -8.03
C LEU A 184 13.24 4.06 -8.76
N ARG A 185 14.45 4.36 -9.24
CA ARG A 185 14.78 5.69 -9.74
C ARG A 185 13.76 6.24 -10.72
N ASP A 186 13.45 5.48 -11.77
CA ASP A 186 12.55 5.97 -12.82
C ASP A 186 11.12 6.12 -12.29
N PHE A 187 10.69 5.17 -11.46
CA PHE A 187 9.39 5.24 -10.80
C PHE A 187 9.29 6.50 -9.92
N LEU A 188 10.31 6.77 -9.13
CA LEU A 188 10.28 7.93 -8.23
C LEU A 188 10.32 9.26 -8.99
N GLN A 189 10.86 9.28 -10.19
CA GLN A 189 10.86 10.47 -11.03
C GLN A 189 9.49 10.75 -11.64
N ASN A 190 8.73 9.71 -11.97
CA ASN A 190 7.41 9.88 -12.55
C ASN A 190 6.56 8.63 -12.31
N GLN A 191 5.79 8.65 -11.21
CA GLN A 191 4.93 7.53 -10.85
C GLN A 191 3.73 7.39 -11.80
N SER A 192 3.46 8.38 -12.65
CA SER A 192 2.37 8.30 -13.62
C SER A 192 2.77 7.58 -14.91
N ASP A 193 4.03 7.24 -15.05
CA ASP A 193 4.54 6.61 -16.26
C ASP A 193 4.24 5.11 -16.23
N SER A 194 3.37 4.65 -17.14
CA SER A 194 2.98 3.25 -17.20
C SER A 194 4.12 2.31 -17.60
N SER A 195 5.25 2.84 -18.08
CA SER A 195 6.41 2.00 -18.35
C SER A 195 7.03 1.41 -17.08
N ASN A 196 6.62 1.92 -15.91
CA ASN A 196 7.03 1.35 -14.62
C ASN A 196 6.22 0.12 -14.21
N LEU A 197 5.14 -0.19 -14.92
CA LEU A 197 4.34 -1.36 -14.65
C LEU A 197 5.12 -2.65 -14.91
N PRO A 198 4.74 -3.78 -14.27
CA PRO A 198 5.48 -5.01 -14.45
C PRO A 198 5.53 -5.45 -15.92
N LYS A 199 6.73 -5.78 -16.39
CA LYS A 199 6.93 -6.37 -17.72
C LYS A 199 6.95 -7.88 -17.67
N VAL A 200 6.96 -8.45 -16.47
CA VAL A 200 7.00 -9.90 -16.25
C VAL A 200 5.86 -10.29 -15.35
N THR A 201 5.40 -11.53 -15.48
CA THR A 201 4.30 -12.05 -14.68
C THR A 201 4.74 -13.09 -13.66
N GLU A 202 5.99 -13.52 -13.73
CA GLU A 202 6.52 -14.51 -12.79
C GLU A 202 7.59 -13.88 -11.87
#